data_12add3a56bdc3a91d36abe32018e58bd
#
_entry.id   12add3a56bdc3a91d36abe32018e58bd
#
_cell.length_a   1.000
_cell.length_b   1.000
_cell.length_c   1.000
_cell.angle_alpha   90.00
_cell.angle_beta   90.00
_cell.angle_gamma   90.00
#
_symmetry.space_group_name_H-M   'P 1'
#
loop_
_entity.id
_entity.type
_entity.pdbx_description
1 polymer ?
#
loop_
_entity_poly.entity_id
_entity_poly.type
_entity_poly.pdbx_seq_one_letter_code
_entity_poly.pdbx_strand_id
1 'polypeptide(L)'
;MTRVVIAGGGLAGAAAAIALARAGKRVTVIERSTGPSDKICGEFLSAEAQHYLTRLGLDPLALGAHIITQVRLIRGSRVVQSDLPFRALGLSRRVLDEALLHQAAAAGAEIRRGETVSELSPEIRFLATGKHDLRQARRTLATPPEELVGFKLHLRLTPAQTAQLSAAVEVILFRGGYAGLQRIEHGKANLCLLVHRNRLATSGNTWPTLCDDLCQESPHLRARLEGAEPLFERPLTVARVPYGFIHQPEPGETTFRLGDQVCVIPSFSGDGMSMALHSSALAVRCHLSGQTPTAYHHRLRADVAAPINRAMALYRFGRSRFGQMALMQGLALWPGLMRHAAAATRIAEPAWITDAVA
;
A
#
# COMPACT_ATOMS: atom_id res chain seq x y z
N MET A 1 10.75 -7.17 -32.63
CA MET A 1 10.36 -7.40 -31.22
C MET A 1 9.17 -6.53 -30.91
N THR A 2 8.09 -7.11 -30.45
CA THR A 2 6.85 -6.36 -30.08
C THR A 2 7.13 -5.47 -28.88
N ARG A 3 6.68 -4.23 -28.93
CA ARG A 3 6.77 -3.24 -27.85
C ARG A 3 5.80 -3.62 -26.73
N VAL A 4 6.24 -3.55 -25.48
CA VAL A 4 5.41 -3.79 -24.30
C VAL A 4 5.02 -2.44 -23.68
N VAL A 5 3.73 -2.12 -23.64
CA VAL A 5 3.22 -0.89 -23.05
C VAL A 5 2.66 -1.17 -21.65
N ILE A 6 3.08 -0.35 -20.67
CA ILE A 6 2.65 -0.38 -19.29
C ILE A 6 1.91 0.93 -18.97
N ALA A 7 0.66 0.84 -18.55
CA ALA A 7 -0.11 1.99 -18.11
C ALA A 7 0.04 2.19 -16.59
N GLY A 8 0.74 3.24 -16.18
CA GLY A 8 1.05 3.62 -14.81
C GLY A 8 2.48 3.30 -14.39
N GLY A 9 3.23 4.33 -13.98
CA GLY A 9 4.62 4.28 -13.53
C GLY A 9 4.78 4.22 -11.99
N GLY A 10 3.74 3.85 -11.26
CA GLY A 10 3.86 3.60 -9.81
C GLY A 10 4.61 2.30 -9.52
N LEU A 11 4.64 1.92 -8.23
CA LEU A 11 5.41 0.79 -7.70
C LEU A 11 5.35 -0.48 -8.57
N ALA A 12 4.14 -0.94 -8.93
CA ALA A 12 3.98 -2.17 -9.70
C ALA A 12 4.41 -2.02 -11.18
N GLY A 13 4.06 -0.90 -11.81
CA GLY A 13 4.38 -0.68 -13.22
C GLY A 13 5.88 -0.45 -13.44
N ALA A 14 6.53 0.33 -12.58
CA ALA A 14 7.97 0.56 -12.65
C ALA A 14 8.76 -0.73 -12.36
N ALA A 15 8.31 -1.55 -11.39
CA ALA A 15 8.91 -2.86 -11.11
C ALA A 15 8.80 -3.81 -12.33
N ALA A 16 7.63 -3.86 -12.98
CA ALA A 16 7.46 -4.64 -14.22
C ALA A 16 8.35 -4.12 -15.34
N ALA A 17 8.48 -2.80 -15.48
CA ALA A 17 9.32 -2.20 -16.50
C ALA A 17 10.80 -2.57 -16.35
N ILE A 18 11.34 -2.51 -15.12
CA ILE A 18 12.71 -2.93 -14.83
C ILE A 18 12.93 -4.38 -15.26
N ALA A 19 12.07 -5.27 -14.81
CA ALA A 19 12.22 -6.70 -15.07
C ALA A 19 12.08 -7.04 -16.57
N LEU A 20 11.14 -6.44 -17.27
CA LEU A 20 10.96 -6.64 -18.71
C LEU A 20 12.12 -6.06 -19.52
N ALA A 21 12.61 -4.87 -19.19
CA ALA A 21 13.73 -4.25 -19.88
C ALA A 21 15.02 -5.07 -19.70
N ARG A 22 15.29 -5.57 -18.48
CA ARG A 22 16.41 -6.50 -18.22
C ARG A 22 16.32 -7.80 -19.00
N ALA A 23 15.08 -8.28 -19.27
CA ALA A 23 14.84 -9.43 -20.15
C ALA A 23 14.88 -9.09 -21.66
N GLY A 24 15.43 -7.93 -22.03
CA GLY A 24 15.63 -7.50 -23.41
C GLY A 24 14.36 -7.08 -24.15
N LYS A 25 13.25 -6.82 -23.45
CA LYS A 25 12.02 -6.33 -24.10
C LYS A 25 12.08 -4.82 -24.30
N ARG A 26 11.52 -4.32 -25.41
CA ARG A 26 11.28 -2.88 -25.59
C ARG A 26 10.07 -2.47 -24.76
N VAL A 27 10.29 -1.67 -23.71
CA VAL A 27 9.26 -1.29 -22.75
C VAL A 27 8.98 0.20 -22.85
N THR A 28 7.70 0.57 -22.78
CA THR A 28 7.26 1.97 -22.59
C THR A 28 6.32 2.03 -21.41
N VAL A 29 6.63 2.89 -20.46
CA VAL A 29 5.78 3.24 -19.31
C VAL A 29 5.10 4.57 -19.57
N ILE A 30 3.78 4.61 -19.46
CA ILE A 30 2.98 5.83 -19.54
C ILE A 30 2.59 6.25 -18.11
N GLU A 31 3.12 7.38 -17.64
CA GLU A 31 2.86 7.90 -16.29
C GLU A 31 2.27 9.30 -16.35
N ARG A 32 1.12 9.49 -15.68
CA ARG A 32 0.40 10.77 -15.67
C ARG A 32 1.12 11.89 -14.92
N SER A 33 1.93 11.53 -13.91
CA SER A 33 2.67 12.52 -13.11
C SER A 33 3.88 13.03 -13.90
N THR A 34 4.07 14.33 -13.94
CA THR A 34 5.22 14.97 -14.60
C THR A 34 6.51 14.83 -13.80
N GLY A 35 6.42 14.57 -12.50
CA GLY A 35 7.55 14.40 -11.58
C GLY A 35 7.16 13.59 -10.33
N PRO A 36 8.06 13.54 -9.34
CA PRO A 36 7.84 12.82 -8.08
C PRO A 36 6.56 13.28 -7.38
N SER A 37 5.68 12.37 -7.01
CA SER A 37 4.38 12.69 -6.43
C SER A 37 4.04 11.82 -5.23
N ASP A 38 3.39 12.42 -4.24
CA ASP A 38 2.90 11.72 -3.08
C ASP A 38 1.65 10.91 -3.43
N LYS A 39 1.53 9.73 -2.86
CA LYS A 39 0.40 8.81 -3.05
C LYS A 39 -0.23 8.49 -1.71
N ILE A 40 -1.54 8.23 -1.67
CA ILE A 40 -2.21 7.79 -0.44
C ILE A 40 -1.82 6.34 -0.17
N CYS A 41 -0.95 6.18 0.82
CA CYS A 41 -0.33 4.90 1.21
C CYS A 41 0.15 5.00 2.65
N GLY A 42 0.16 3.87 3.37
CA GLY A 42 0.80 3.76 4.67
C GLY A 42 2.33 3.88 4.62
N GLU A 43 2.94 3.68 3.44
CA GLU A 43 4.40 3.80 3.23
C GLU A 43 5.24 2.83 4.09
N PHE A 44 4.67 1.65 4.33
CA PHE A 44 5.27 0.57 5.12
C PHE A 44 5.75 -0.55 4.19
N LEU A 45 7.06 -0.80 4.18
CA LEU A 45 7.72 -1.84 3.41
C LEU A 45 7.96 -3.07 4.28
N SER A 46 7.22 -4.12 4.02
CA SER A 46 7.37 -5.42 4.67
C SER A 46 8.63 -6.18 4.20
N ALA A 47 8.90 -7.34 4.76
CA ALA A 47 10.00 -8.20 4.34
C ALA A 47 9.87 -8.61 2.87
N GLU A 48 8.67 -8.95 2.41
CA GLU A 48 8.36 -9.31 1.02
C GLU A 48 8.65 -8.14 0.07
N ALA A 49 8.21 -6.93 0.45
CA ALA A 49 8.49 -5.75 -0.36
C ALA A 49 10.00 -5.50 -0.49
N GLN A 50 10.75 -5.63 0.61
CA GLN A 50 12.20 -5.51 0.61
C GLN A 50 12.86 -6.58 -0.27
N HIS A 51 12.40 -7.85 -0.21
CA HIS A 51 12.86 -8.93 -1.08
C HIS A 51 12.76 -8.53 -2.56
N TYR A 52 11.59 -8.08 -3.02
CA TYR A 52 11.41 -7.68 -4.42
C TYR A 52 12.24 -6.46 -4.81
N LEU A 53 12.33 -5.44 -3.93
CA LEU A 53 13.12 -4.23 -4.20
C LEU A 53 14.62 -4.54 -4.33
N THR A 54 15.17 -5.39 -3.47
CA THR A 54 16.56 -5.85 -3.57
C THR A 54 16.84 -6.54 -4.91
N ARG A 55 15.92 -7.40 -5.36
CA ARG A 55 16.05 -8.06 -6.68
C ARG A 55 15.97 -7.09 -7.86
N LEU A 56 15.24 -6.00 -7.70
CA LEU A 56 15.22 -4.90 -8.69
C LEU A 56 16.45 -4.00 -8.60
N GLY A 57 17.40 -4.30 -7.70
CA GLY A 57 18.63 -3.52 -7.51
C GLY A 57 18.43 -2.24 -6.72
N LEU A 58 17.41 -2.18 -5.87
CA LEU A 58 17.11 -1.04 -5.01
C LEU A 58 17.31 -1.42 -3.54
N ASP A 59 18.12 -0.61 -2.84
CA ASP A 59 18.24 -0.67 -1.40
C ASP A 59 17.43 0.47 -0.76
N PRO A 60 16.28 0.18 -0.10
CA PRO A 60 15.49 1.21 0.56
C PRO A 60 16.25 1.95 1.67
N LEU A 61 17.22 1.30 2.33
CA LEU A 61 18.04 1.95 3.36
C LEU A 61 18.97 3.02 2.75
N ALA A 62 19.54 2.75 1.57
CA ALA A 62 20.31 3.73 0.83
C ALA A 62 19.45 4.94 0.37
N LEU A 63 18.13 4.75 0.24
CA LEU A 63 17.16 5.81 -0.03
C LEU A 63 16.71 6.56 1.25
N GLY A 64 17.27 6.21 2.41
CA GLY A 64 16.99 6.86 3.69
C GLY A 64 15.81 6.26 4.46
N ALA A 65 15.31 5.07 4.09
CA ALA A 65 14.20 4.43 4.77
C ALA A 65 14.44 4.26 6.28
N HIS A 66 13.39 4.50 7.07
CA HIS A 66 13.44 4.34 8.52
C HIS A 66 13.12 2.89 8.92
N ILE A 67 13.92 2.32 9.83
CA ILE A 67 13.73 0.95 10.34
C ILE A 67 12.54 0.90 11.31
N ILE A 68 11.65 -0.08 11.11
CA ILE A 68 10.50 -0.35 11.95
C ILE A 68 10.57 -1.80 12.43
N THR A 69 10.57 -1.98 13.75
CA THR A 69 10.67 -3.30 14.40
C THR A 69 9.51 -3.60 15.33
N GLN A 70 8.70 -2.59 15.62
CA GLN A 70 7.60 -2.69 16.58
C GLN A 70 6.28 -2.23 15.98
N VAL A 71 5.20 -2.81 16.48
CA VAL A 71 3.83 -2.37 16.22
C VAL A 71 3.14 -2.01 17.54
N ARG A 72 2.43 -0.90 17.54
CA ARG A 72 1.58 -0.47 18.65
C ARG A 72 0.15 -0.38 18.18
N LEU A 73 -0.75 -1.04 18.92
CA LEU A 73 -2.18 -0.85 18.75
C LEU A 73 -2.69 0.08 19.85
N ILE A 74 -3.34 1.16 19.46
CA ILE A 74 -3.78 2.23 20.35
C ILE A 74 -5.29 2.38 20.29
N ARG A 75 -5.93 2.59 21.45
CA ARG A 75 -7.32 3.01 21.56
C ARG A 75 -7.52 3.97 22.74
N GLY A 76 -7.87 5.22 22.42
CA GLY A 76 -7.87 6.29 23.43
C GLY A 76 -6.47 6.55 23.99
N SER A 77 -6.26 6.28 25.27
CA SER A 77 -4.95 6.34 25.94
C SER A 77 -4.28 4.96 26.11
N ARG A 78 -5.00 3.88 25.83
CA ARG A 78 -4.45 2.51 25.97
C ARG A 78 -3.55 2.18 24.81
N VAL A 79 -2.35 1.65 25.12
CA VAL A 79 -1.35 1.20 24.15
C VAL A 79 -1.01 -0.26 24.44
N VAL A 80 -1.06 -1.10 23.41
CA VAL A 80 -0.50 -2.45 23.43
C VAL A 80 0.60 -2.51 22.39
N GLN A 81 1.78 -2.96 22.79
CA GLN A 81 2.96 -3.04 21.93
C GLN A 81 3.43 -4.48 21.78
N SER A 82 3.94 -4.80 20.59
CA SER A 82 4.61 -6.06 20.30
C SER A 82 5.73 -5.81 19.29
N ASP A 83 6.73 -6.67 19.27
CA ASP A 83 7.68 -6.69 18.19
C ASP A 83 7.02 -7.23 16.92
N LEU A 84 7.43 -6.75 15.75
CA LEU A 84 7.10 -7.33 14.47
C LEU A 84 7.85 -8.66 14.28
N PRO A 85 7.28 -9.64 13.57
CA PRO A 85 7.98 -10.90 13.26
C PRO A 85 9.10 -10.74 12.22
N PHE A 86 9.30 -9.52 11.71
CA PHE A 86 10.28 -9.16 10.68
C PHE A 86 10.66 -7.69 10.86
N ARG A 87 11.78 -7.31 10.26
CA ARG A 87 12.17 -5.90 10.11
C ARG A 87 11.39 -5.29 8.94
N ALA A 88 10.61 -4.24 9.21
CA ALA A 88 9.97 -3.42 8.21
C ALA A 88 10.73 -2.10 8.01
N LEU A 89 10.37 -1.37 6.95
CA LEU A 89 10.94 -0.06 6.64
C LEU A 89 9.83 0.95 6.33
N GLY A 90 10.02 2.21 6.73
CA GLY A 90 9.17 3.34 6.35
C GLY A 90 9.86 4.15 5.27
N LEU A 91 9.24 4.27 4.10
CA LEU A 91 9.78 5.04 2.97
C LEU A 91 8.64 5.61 2.15
N SER A 92 8.69 6.91 1.84
CA SER A 92 7.63 7.56 1.07
C SER A 92 7.52 7.00 -0.34
N ARG A 93 6.28 6.97 -0.85
CA ARG A 93 6.02 6.61 -2.25
C ARG A 93 6.63 7.61 -3.23
N ARG A 94 6.79 8.86 -2.80
CA ARG A 94 7.46 9.89 -3.59
C ARG A 94 8.90 9.53 -3.89
N VAL A 95 9.64 9.06 -2.91
CA VAL A 95 11.05 8.63 -3.06
C VAL A 95 11.13 7.28 -3.76
N LEU A 96 10.34 6.31 -3.32
CA LEU A 96 10.42 4.94 -3.83
C LEU A 96 9.98 4.81 -5.28
N ASP A 97 8.83 5.42 -5.66
CA ASP A 97 8.32 5.34 -7.03
C ASP A 97 9.30 6.01 -8.01
N GLU A 98 9.90 7.13 -7.60
CA GLU A 98 10.88 7.84 -8.43
C GLU A 98 12.17 7.03 -8.61
N ALA A 99 12.69 6.42 -7.55
CA ALA A 99 13.88 5.56 -7.63
C ALA A 99 13.63 4.36 -8.56
N LEU A 100 12.43 3.76 -8.51
CA LEU A 100 12.05 2.67 -9.42
C LEU A 100 11.93 3.13 -10.88
N LEU A 101 11.37 4.31 -11.14
CA LEU A 101 11.28 4.83 -12.50
C LEU A 101 12.65 5.18 -13.08
N HIS A 102 13.56 5.72 -12.26
CA HIS A 102 14.95 5.94 -12.68
C HIS A 102 15.65 4.62 -12.99
N GLN A 103 15.46 3.59 -12.16
CA GLN A 103 16.01 2.26 -12.41
C GLN A 103 15.42 1.61 -13.67
N ALA A 104 14.12 1.85 -13.96
CA ALA A 104 13.49 1.37 -15.18
C ALA A 104 14.09 2.05 -16.43
N ALA A 105 14.30 3.35 -16.38
CA ALA A 105 14.95 4.10 -17.45
C ALA A 105 16.40 3.62 -17.65
N ALA A 106 17.16 3.43 -16.57
CA ALA A 106 18.53 2.91 -16.62
C ALA A 106 18.59 1.47 -17.20
N ALA A 107 17.54 0.67 -17.00
CA ALA A 107 17.41 -0.65 -17.62
C ALA A 107 16.99 -0.60 -19.11
N GLY A 108 16.73 0.58 -19.67
CA GLY A 108 16.37 0.78 -21.08
C GLY A 108 14.87 0.94 -21.37
N ALA A 109 14.03 1.11 -20.34
CA ALA A 109 12.62 1.42 -20.54
C ALA A 109 12.42 2.90 -20.92
N GLU A 110 11.56 3.18 -21.90
CA GLU A 110 11.09 4.52 -22.24
C GLU A 110 10.04 4.97 -21.21
N ILE A 111 10.29 6.07 -20.53
CA ILE A 111 9.34 6.64 -19.55
C ILE A 111 8.69 7.90 -20.12
N ARG A 112 7.38 7.82 -20.38
CA ARG A 112 6.56 8.94 -20.84
C ARG A 112 5.79 9.53 -19.68
N ARG A 113 6.23 10.67 -19.21
CA ARG A 113 5.60 11.42 -18.12
C ARG A 113 4.62 12.47 -18.61
N GLY A 114 3.64 12.82 -17.77
CA GLY A 114 2.61 13.80 -18.10
C GLY A 114 1.54 13.28 -19.06
N GLU A 115 1.60 11.99 -19.41
CA GLU A 115 0.63 11.34 -20.30
C GLU A 115 -0.39 10.54 -19.49
N THR A 116 -1.68 10.75 -19.75
CA THR A 116 -2.76 10.04 -19.07
C THR A 116 -3.38 9.00 -20.01
N VAL A 117 -3.41 7.77 -19.57
CA VAL A 117 -4.21 6.71 -20.19
C VAL A 117 -5.64 6.81 -19.67
N SER A 118 -6.60 7.12 -20.53
CA SER A 118 -8.03 7.22 -20.19
C SER A 118 -8.82 5.96 -20.51
N GLU A 119 -8.35 5.18 -21.47
CA GLU A 119 -9.02 3.98 -21.99
C GLU A 119 -8.03 2.83 -22.14
N LEU A 120 -8.53 1.60 -21.98
CA LEU A 120 -7.75 0.41 -22.23
C LEU A 120 -7.67 0.16 -23.75
N SER A 121 -6.47 0.35 -24.31
CA SER A 121 -6.21 -0.01 -25.72
C SER A 121 -5.56 -1.40 -25.81
N PRO A 122 -5.68 -2.09 -26.96
CA PRO A 122 -5.03 -3.40 -27.19
C PRO A 122 -3.50 -3.39 -27.03
N GLU A 123 -2.88 -2.22 -27.13
CA GLU A 123 -1.43 -2.04 -26.96
C GLU A 123 -1.00 -2.16 -25.50
N ILE A 124 -1.90 -1.84 -24.54
CA ILE A 124 -1.60 -1.88 -23.14
C ILE A 124 -1.53 -3.32 -22.66
N ARG A 125 -0.33 -3.82 -22.47
CA ARG A 125 -0.10 -5.18 -22.01
C ARG A 125 -0.16 -5.31 -20.50
N PHE A 126 0.23 -4.26 -19.75
CA PHE A 126 0.22 -4.23 -18.29
C PHE A 126 -0.55 -3.01 -17.79
N LEU A 127 -1.55 -3.25 -16.93
CA LEU A 127 -2.38 -2.20 -16.33
C LEU A 127 -1.98 -2.01 -14.85
N ALA A 128 -1.32 -0.90 -14.54
CA ALA A 128 -0.76 -0.57 -13.22
C ALA A 128 -1.20 0.83 -12.73
N THR A 129 -2.42 1.26 -13.10
CA THR A 129 -2.94 2.61 -12.78
C THR A 129 -3.34 2.80 -11.30
N GLY A 130 -3.10 1.79 -10.46
CA GLY A 130 -3.36 1.85 -9.03
C GLY A 130 -4.84 2.06 -8.70
N LYS A 131 -5.14 3.14 -7.97
CA LYS A 131 -6.52 3.44 -7.54
C LYS A 131 -7.43 4.01 -8.63
N HIS A 132 -6.88 4.29 -9.82
CA HIS A 132 -7.63 4.89 -10.93
C HIS A 132 -8.09 3.82 -11.92
N ASP A 133 -9.40 3.66 -12.03
CA ASP A 133 -10.00 2.76 -13.00
C ASP A 133 -10.06 3.42 -14.38
N LEU A 134 -9.72 2.65 -15.42
CA LEU A 134 -9.99 3.04 -16.80
C LEU A 134 -11.45 2.76 -17.14
N ARG A 135 -12.02 3.50 -18.11
CA ARG A 135 -13.45 3.43 -18.46
C ARG A 135 -13.89 2.00 -18.81
N GLN A 136 -13.06 1.23 -19.54
CA GLN A 136 -13.35 -0.14 -19.99
C GLN A 136 -12.73 -1.24 -19.11
N ALA A 137 -12.04 -0.86 -18.04
CA ALA A 137 -11.32 -1.80 -17.17
C ALA A 137 -11.62 -1.53 -15.68
N ARG A 138 -12.87 -1.18 -15.37
CA ARG A 138 -13.29 -0.90 -14.00
C ARG A 138 -13.21 -2.14 -13.13
N ARG A 139 -12.85 -1.95 -11.88
CA ARG A 139 -12.88 -3.01 -10.88
C ARG A 139 -14.33 -3.27 -10.47
N THR A 140 -14.80 -4.48 -10.74
CA THR A 140 -16.15 -4.92 -10.35
C THR A 140 -16.05 -5.61 -9.01
N LEU A 141 -16.80 -5.12 -8.02
CA LEU A 141 -16.90 -5.70 -6.69
C LEU A 141 -18.19 -6.53 -6.59
N ALA A 142 -18.10 -7.69 -5.93
CA ALA A 142 -19.26 -8.53 -5.65
C ALA A 142 -20.26 -7.83 -4.70
N THR A 143 -19.77 -6.93 -3.85
CA THR A 143 -20.58 -6.09 -2.96
C THR A 143 -20.16 -4.63 -3.13
N PRO A 144 -21.07 -3.67 -2.97
CA PRO A 144 -20.70 -2.24 -3.00
C PRO A 144 -19.54 -1.97 -2.04
N PRO A 145 -18.53 -1.19 -2.45
CA PRO A 145 -17.43 -0.83 -1.57
C PRO A 145 -17.96 -0.05 -0.37
N GLU A 146 -17.37 -0.28 0.79
CA GLU A 146 -17.66 0.55 1.94
C GLU A 146 -17.34 2.02 1.62
N GLU A 147 -18.15 2.92 2.12
CA GLU A 147 -17.94 4.36 1.94
C GLU A 147 -16.81 4.86 2.84
N LEU A 148 -15.60 4.39 2.57
CA LEU A 148 -14.39 4.83 3.26
C LEU A 148 -13.75 6.01 2.56
N VAL A 149 -13.31 6.97 3.37
CA VAL A 149 -12.51 8.11 2.93
C VAL A 149 -11.13 8.01 3.60
N GLY A 150 -10.09 8.00 2.78
CA GLY A 150 -8.71 7.99 3.24
C GLY A 150 -8.11 9.41 3.21
N PHE A 151 -7.32 9.71 4.23
CA PHE A 151 -6.54 10.94 4.34
C PHE A 151 -5.08 10.58 4.57
N LYS A 152 -4.18 11.37 3.99
CA LYS A 152 -2.74 11.25 4.22
C LYS A 152 -2.09 12.61 4.40
N LEU A 153 -1.19 12.67 5.39
CA LEU A 153 -0.29 13.80 5.64
C LEU A 153 1.12 13.29 5.92
N HIS A 154 2.11 14.02 5.47
CA HIS A 154 3.44 13.95 6.08
C HIS A 154 3.57 15.02 7.15
N LEU A 155 4.28 14.69 8.21
CA LEU A 155 4.46 15.52 9.39
C LEU A 155 5.95 15.64 9.73
N ARG A 156 6.36 16.81 10.19
CA ARG A 156 7.59 16.97 10.96
C ARG A 156 7.21 16.93 12.44
N LEU A 157 7.60 15.85 13.09
CA LEU A 157 7.36 15.66 14.53
C LEU A 157 8.36 16.47 15.35
N THR A 158 7.97 16.85 16.57
CA THR A 158 8.91 17.39 17.55
C THR A 158 9.97 16.34 17.93
N PRO A 159 11.13 16.74 18.48
CA PRO A 159 12.15 15.79 18.94
C PRO A 159 11.61 14.76 19.94
N ALA A 160 10.75 15.18 20.87
CA ALA A 160 10.13 14.30 21.85
C ALA A 160 9.20 13.27 21.20
N GLN A 161 8.34 13.70 20.26
CA GLN A 161 7.45 12.81 19.52
C GLN A 161 8.24 11.83 18.63
N THR A 162 9.31 12.30 18.01
CA THR A 162 10.22 11.48 17.20
C THR A 162 10.86 10.38 18.05
N ALA A 163 11.36 10.72 19.23
CA ALA A 163 11.94 9.75 20.17
C ALA A 163 10.89 8.74 20.67
N GLN A 164 9.69 9.20 20.99
CA GLN A 164 8.60 8.33 21.46
C GLN A 164 8.08 7.39 20.37
N LEU A 165 7.96 7.82 19.11
CA LEU A 165 7.57 6.98 17.99
C LEU A 165 8.65 5.94 17.67
N SER A 166 9.93 6.35 17.75
CA SER A 166 11.09 5.48 17.62
C SER A 166 10.99 4.54 16.39
N ALA A 167 11.18 3.25 16.58
CA ALA A 167 11.10 2.20 15.56
C ALA A 167 9.71 1.53 15.49
N ALA A 168 8.66 2.23 15.89
CA ALA A 168 7.32 1.67 15.90
C ALA A 168 6.45 2.19 14.74
N VAL A 169 5.57 1.31 14.24
CA VAL A 169 4.35 1.70 13.54
C VAL A 169 3.20 1.70 14.54
N GLU A 170 2.44 2.78 14.58
CA GLU A 170 1.26 2.94 15.44
C GLU A 170 -0.01 2.77 14.62
N VAL A 171 -0.91 1.87 15.07
CA VAL A 171 -2.27 1.71 14.54
C VAL A 171 -3.22 2.23 15.60
N ILE A 172 -3.83 3.37 15.35
CA ILE A 172 -4.66 4.11 16.30
C ILE A 172 -6.12 3.90 15.93
N LEU A 173 -6.85 3.16 16.76
CA LEU A 173 -8.25 2.85 16.57
C LEU A 173 -9.13 3.99 17.12
N PHE A 174 -10.12 4.37 16.32
CA PHE A 174 -11.15 5.31 16.72
C PHE A 174 -12.52 4.89 16.16
N ARG A 175 -13.58 5.55 16.60
CA ARG A 175 -14.94 5.26 16.13
C ARG A 175 -15.07 5.51 14.64
N GLY A 176 -15.38 4.46 13.89
CA GLY A 176 -15.61 4.53 12.45
C GLY A 176 -14.34 4.56 11.60
N GLY A 177 -13.17 4.20 12.17
CA GLY A 177 -11.94 4.15 11.41
C GLY A 177 -10.69 3.81 12.21
N TYR A 178 -9.56 4.05 11.60
CA TYR A 178 -8.24 3.93 12.22
C TYR A 178 -7.22 4.82 11.51
N ALA A 179 -6.13 5.16 12.20
CA ALA A 179 -4.97 5.84 11.64
C ALA A 179 -3.72 4.99 11.77
N GLY A 180 -2.84 5.06 10.80
CA GLY A 180 -1.47 4.57 10.84
C GLY A 180 -0.51 5.74 10.97
N LEU A 181 0.45 5.67 11.90
CA LEU A 181 1.51 6.66 12.06
C LEU A 181 2.85 5.94 12.16
N GLN A 182 3.82 6.36 11.34
CA GLN A 182 5.18 5.82 11.35
C GLN A 182 6.18 6.84 10.81
N ARG A 183 7.44 6.63 11.12
CA ARG A 183 8.53 7.42 10.54
C ARG A 183 8.85 6.92 9.11
N ILE A 184 9.26 7.88 8.28
CA ILE A 184 9.78 7.67 6.93
C ILE A 184 11.14 8.36 6.80
N GLU A 185 11.67 8.49 5.59
CA GLU A 185 12.95 9.12 5.32
C GLU A 185 13.04 10.58 5.83
N HIS A 186 14.25 11.05 6.04
CA HIS A 186 14.59 12.44 6.44
C HIS A 186 13.88 12.93 7.70
N GLY A 187 13.62 12.02 8.66
CA GLY A 187 12.99 12.39 9.94
C GLY A 187 11.50 12.75 9.87
N LYS A 188 10.88 12.61 8.69
CA LYS A 188 9.43 12.82 8.53
C LYS A 188 8.64 11.64 9.12
N ALA A 189 7.38 11.89 9.41
CA ALA A 189 6.40 10.86 9.73
C ALA A 189 5.25 10.88 8.71
N ASN A 190 4.72 9.71 8.41
CA ASN A 190 3.53 9.52 7.59
C ASN A 190 2.34 9.21 8.49
N LEU A 191 1.33 10.08 8.46
CA LEU A 191 0.00 9.85 9.00
C LEU A 191 -0.93 9.48 7.85
N CYS A 192 -1.48 8.27 7.88
CA CYS A 192 -2.45 7.82 6.91
C CYS A 192 -3.65 7.24 7.66
N LEU A 193 -4.86 7.77 7.45
CA LEU A 193 -6.06 7.30 8.13
C LEU A 193 -7.18 6.96 7.16
N LEU A 194 -8.07 6.11 7.62
CA LEU A 194 -9.30 5.74 6.98
C LEU A 194 -10.47 5.97 7.94
N VAL A 195 -11.49 6.65 7.43
CA VAL A 195 -12.70 6.96 8.19
C VAL A 195 -13.93 6.64 7.36
N HIS A 196 -14.97 6.14 8.01
CA HIS A 196 -16.27 5.93 7.38
C HIS A 196 -16.90 7.29 7.03
N ARG A 197 -17.51 7.40 5.86
CA ARG A 197 -18.16 8.63 5.38
C ARG A 197 -19.15 9.23 6.38
N ASN A 198 -19.95 8.37 7.04
CA ASN A 198 -20.87 8.82 8.06
C ASN A 198 -20.17 9.51 9.25
N ARG A 199 -19.00 9.00 9.66
CA ARG A 199 -18.20 9.64 10.71
C ARG A 199 -17.64 10.98 10.23
N LEU A 200 -17.14 11.06 9.01
CA LEU A 200 -16.68 12.30 8.40
C LEU A 200 -17.83 13.33 8.31
N ALA A 201 -19.03 12.89 7.94
CA ALA A 201 -20.20 13.75 7.87
C ALA A 201 -20.59 14.33 9.24
N THR A 202 -20.53 13.53 10.30
CA THR A 202 -20.77 14.03 11.67
C THR A 202 -19.73 15.02 12.17
N SER A 203 -18.52 15.01 11.58
CA SER A 203 -17.44 15.97 11.83
C SER A 203 -17.44 17.13 10.81
N GLY A 204 -18.57 17.46 10.19
CA GLY A 204 -18.70 18.60 9.29
C GLY A 204 -18.05 18.45 7.90
N ASN A 205 -17.68 17.25 7.48
CA ASN A 205 -17.05 16.93 6.19
C ASN A 205 -15.74 17.67 5.90
N THR A 206 -15.04 18.16 6.91
CA THR A 206 -13.76 18.85 6.73
C THR A 206 -12.63 18.13 7.49
N TRP A 207 -11.40 18.27 7.00
CA TRP A 207 -10.22 17.70 7.67
C TRP A 207 -9.98 18.34 9.04
N PRO A 208 -10.00 19.68 9.22
CA PRO A 208 -9.74 20.28 10.53
C PRO A 208 -10.70 19.78 11.62
N THR A 209 -12.00 19.80 11.36
CA THR A 209 -13.01 19.35 12.33
C THR A 209 -12.91 17.85 12.62
N LEU A 210 -12.62 17.02 11.60
CA LEU A 210 -12.36 15.60 11.82
C LEU A 210 -11.13 15.41 12.70
N CYS A 211 -10.03 16.11 12.43
CA CYS A 211 -8.79 16.01 13.19
C CYS A 211 -8.99 16.39 14.66
N ASP A 212 -9.72 17.47 14.91
CA ASP A 212 -10.06 17.92 16.27
C ASP A 212 -10.89 16.86 17.01
N ASP A 213 -11.93 16.32 16.38
CA ASP A 213 -12.76 15.25 16.94
C ASP A 213 -11.93 13.99 17.24
N LEU A 214 -11.02 13.61 16.36
CA LEU A 214 -10.14 12.46 16.57
C LEU A 214 -9.15 12.70 17.71
N CYS A 215 -8.63 13.92 17.84
CA CYS A 215 -7.76 14.31 18.96
C CYS A 215 -8.52 14.33 20.31
N GLN A 216 -9.81 14.67 20.30
CA GLN A 216 -10.66 14.57 21.50
C GLN A 216 -10.92 13.10 21.88
N GLU A 217 -11.18 12.24 20.90
CA GLU A 217 -11.42 10.80 21.12
C GLU A 217 -10.14 10.04 21.52
N SER A 218 -8.97 10.45 21.01
CA SER A 218 -7.69 9.79 21.24
C SER A 218 -6.64 10.76 21.80
N PRO A 219 -6.45 10.81 23.14
CA PRO A 219 -5.38 11.59 23.76
C PRO A 219 -3.99 11.22 23.23
N HIS A 220 -3.79 9.95 22.84
CA HIS A 220 -2.54 9.50 22.23
C HIS A 220 -2.31 10.19 20.87
N LEU A 221 -3.33 10.22 19.98
CA LEU A 221 -3.23 10.91 18.70
C LEU A 221 -3.00 12.41 18.89
N ARG A 222 -3.71 13.05 19.84
CA ARG A 222 -3.49 14.46 20.20
C ARG A 222 -2.01 14.70 20.52
N ALA A 223 -1.43 13.89 21.43
CA ALA A 223 -0.02 14.03 21.81
C ALA A 223 0.96 13.84 20.64
N ARG A 224 0.58 13.09 19.60
CA ARG A 224 1.37 12.91 18.38
C ARG A 224 1.26 14.09 17.42
N LEU A 225 0.15 14.83 17.43
CA LEU A 225 -0.12 15.93 16.49
C LEU A 225 0.15 17.30 17.10
N GLU A 226 0.10 17.44 18.41
CA GLU A 226 0.33 18.71 19.12
C GLU A 226 1.77 19.19 18.90
N GLY A 227 1.94 20.36 18.26
CA GLY A 227 3.24 20.90 17.89
C GLY A 227 3.92 20.23 16.70
N ALA A 228 3.30 19.22 16.08
CA ALA A 228 3.78 18.66 14.83
C ALA A 228 3.44 19.58 13.64
N GLU A 229 4.38 19.76 12.71
CA GLU A 229 4.20 20.60 11.52
C GLU A 229 3.71 19.76 10.34
N PRO A 230 2.53 20.03 9.76
CA PRO A 230 2.11 19.38 8.51
C PRO A 230 2.98 19.85 7.35
N LEU A 231 3.42 18.90 6.52
CA LEU A 231 4.25 19.15 5.33
C LEU A 231 3.42 19.28 4.04
N PHE A 232 2.12 19.14 4.15
CA PHE A 232 1.15 19.39 3.07
C PHE A 232 0.20 20.51 3.51
N GLU A 233 -0.12 21.42 2.61
CA GLU A 233 -1.13 22.46 2.86
C GLU A 233 -2.50 21.83 3.18
N ARG A 234 -2.84 20.74 2.48
CA ARG A 234 -4.06 19.96 2.69
C ARG A 234 -3.74 18.48 2.60
N PRO A 235 -4.44 17.61 3.35
CA PRO A 235 -4.23 16.18 3.23
C PRO A 235 -4.60 15.67 1.84
N LEU A 236 -3.84 14.70 1.35
CA LEU A 236 -4.26 13.91 0.20
C LEU A 236 -5.48 13.09 0.58
N THR A 237 -6.46 12.97 -0.33
CA THR A 237 -7.71 12.27 -0.07
C THR A 237 -8.00 11.20 -1.13
N VAL A 238 -8.63 10.11 -0.71
CA VAL A 238 -9.19 9.08 -1.59
C VAL A 238 -10.51 8.61 -1.03
N ALA A 239 -11.47 8.33 -1.89
CA ALA A 239 -12.75 7.76 -1.51
C ALA A 239 -12.98 6.38 -2.16
N ARG A 240 -13.89 5.60 -1.57
CA ARG A 240 -14.35 4.30 -2.11
C ARG A 240 -13.21 3.30 -2.32
N VAL A 241 -12.36 3.11 -1.31
CA VAL A 241 -11.29 2.11 -1.36
C VAL A 241 -11.91 0.71 -1.36
N PRO A 242 -11.67 -0.12 -2.40
CA PRO A 242 -12.37 -1.40 -2.57
C PRO A 242 -11.66 -2.53 -1.79
N TYR A 243 -11.67 -2.46 -0.46
CA TYR A 243 -11.07 -3.50 0.36
C TYR A 243 -11.65 -4.89 0.09
N GLY A 244 -10.80 -5.88 0.01
CA GLY A 244 -11.16 -7.26 -0.29
C GLY A 244 -11.33 -7.55 -1.78
N PHE A 245 -11.08 -6.55 -2.66
CA PHE A 245 -11.10 -6.77 -4.10
C PHE A 245 -10.00 -7.75 -4.52
N ILE A 246 -10.37 -8.74 -5.31
CA ILE A 246 -9.47 -9.61 -6.06
C ILE A 246 -10.09 -9.77 -7.45
N HIS A 247 -9.35 -9.35 -8.46
CA HIS A 247 -9.80 -9.43 -9.85
C HIS A 247 -10.17 -10.86 -10.26
N GLN A 248 -11.27 -10.98 -10.97
CA GLN A 248 -11.69 -12.22 -11.62
C GLN A 248 -11.48 -12.06 -13.12
N PRO A 249 -10.60 -12.86 -13.73
CA PRO A 249 -10.31 -12.72 -15.16
C PRO A 249 -11.53 -13.08 -16.01
N GLU A 250 -11.75 -12.29 -17.05
CA GLU A 250 -12.73 -12.58 -18.07
C GLU A 250 -12.13 -13.49 -19.16
N PRO A 251 -12.96 -14.31 -19.83
CA PRO A 251 -12.50 -15.07 -21.00
C PRO A 251 -11.92 -14.15 -22.07
N GLY A 252 -10.71 -14.47 -22.55
CA GLY A 252 -10.04 -13.68 -23.59
C GLY A 252 -9.35 -12.41 -23.08
N GLU A 253 -9.22 -12.21 -21.78
CA GLU A 253 -8.48 -11.06 -21.24
C GLU A 253 -7.03 -11.05 -21.73
N THR A 254 -6.60 -9.92 -22.30
CA THR A 254 -5.28 -9.75 -22.91
C THR A 254 -4.30 -8.97 -22.05
N THR A 255 -4.77 -8.36 -20.96
CA THR A 255 -4.02 -7.42 -20.13
C THR A 255 -3.68 -8.01 -18.76
N PHE A 256 -2.41 -7.92 -18.36
CA PHE A 256 -1.97 -8.22 -17.00
C PHE A 256 -2.30 -7.04 -16.07
N ARG A 257 -3.19 -7.23 -15.11
CA ARG A 257 -3.52 -6.21 -14.09
C ARG A 257 -2.56 -6.31 -12.91
N LEU A 258 -2.02 -5.19 -12.44
CA LEU A 258 -1.00 -5.13 -11.40
C LEU A 258 -1.44 -4.26 -10.22
N GLY A 259 -0.92 -4.55 -9.03
CA GLY A 259 -1.16 -3.76 -7.83
C GLY A 259 -2.65 -3.62 -7.49
N ASP A 260 -3.10 -2.40 -7.17
CA ASP A 260 -4.50 -2.16 -6.80
C ASP A 260 -5.50 -2.46 -7.93
N GLN A 261 -5.03 -2.64 -9.18
CA GLN A 261 -5.89 -3.06 -10.30
C GLN A 261 -6.19 -4.56 -10.26
N VAL A 262 -5.45 -5.35 -9.50
CA VAL A 262 -5.67 -6.80 -9.39
C VAL A 262 -6.12 -7.23 -8.00
N CYS A 263 -5.66 -6.59 -6.93
CA CYS A 263 -6.12 -6.89 -5.57
C CYS A 263 -5.91 -5.73 -4.60
N VAL A 264 -6.79 -5.63 -3.59
CA VAL A 264 -6.74 -4.57 -2.57
C VAL A 264 -6.96 -5.16 -1.19
N ILE A 265 -5.93 -5.14 -0.36
CA ILE A 265 -5.96 -5.57 1.04
C ILE A 265 -6.26 -4.38 1.97
N PRO A 266 -6.92 -4.58 3.14
CA PRO A 266 -7.03 -3.55 4.16
C PRO A 266 -5.68 -2.94 4.57
N SER A 267 -5.56 -1.62 4.53
CA SER A 267 -4.26 -0.93 4.63
C SER A 267 -3.57 -1.05 5.99
N PHE A 268 -4.30 -1.40 7.07
CA PHE A 268 -3.68 -1.65 8.38
C PHE A 268 -2.70 -2.83 8.39
N SER A 269 -2.84 -3.78 7.44
CA SER A 269 -1.93 -4.93 7.31
C SER A 269 -0.52 -4.51 6.87
N GLY A 270 -0.39 -3.36 6.17
CA GLY A 270 0.87 -2.91 5.61
C GLY A 270 1.32 -3.65 4.33
N ASP A 271 0.47 -4.49 3.74
CA ASP A 271 0.85 -5.42 2.65
C ASP A 271 0.53 -4.95 1.23
N GLY A 272 -0.08 -3.77 1.07
CA GLY A 272 -0.45 -3.27 -0.27
C GLY A 272 0.73 -3.11 -1.21
N MET A 273 1.90 -2.70 -0.70
CA MET A 273 3.11 -2.54 -1.51
C MET A 273 3.78 -3.87 -1.85
N SER A 274 3.81 -4.84 -0.93
CA SER A 274 4.32 -6.18 -1.21
C SER A 274 3.46 -6.91 -2.24
N MET A 275 2.13 -6.81 -2.14
CA MET A 275 1.21 -7.37 -3.14
C MET A 275 1.38 -6.73 -4.52
N ALA A 276 1.63 -5.42 -4.57
CA ALA A 276 1.89 -4.74 -5.84
C ALA A 276 3.19 -5.24 -6.50
N LEU A 277 4.26 -5.41 -5.74
CA LEU A 277 5.54 -5.95 -6.24
C LEU A 277 5.44 -7.43 -6.61
N HIS A 278 4.76 -8.25 -5.79
CA HIS A 278 4.51 -9.66 -6.09
C HIS A 278 3.71 -9.83 -7.37
N SER A 279 2.61 -9.07 -7.53
CA SER A 279 1.80 -9.11 -8.75
C SER A 279 2.62 -8.77 -9.99
N SER A 280 3.52 -7.79 -9.87
CA SER A 280 4.42 -7.39 -10.94
C SER A 280 5.40 -8.50 -11.32
N ALA A 281 6.09 -9.07 -10.33
CA ALA A 281 7.06 -10.14 -10.55
C ALA A 281 6.41 -11.38 -11.19
N LEU A 282 5.23 -11.78 -10.67
CA LEU A 282 4.48 -12.92 -11.22
C LEU A 282 3.99 -12.66 -12.65
N ALA A 283 3.45 -11.46 -12.91
CA ALA A 283 2.96 -11.11 -14.24
C ALA A 283 4.07 -11.09 -15.28
N VAL A 284 5.23 -10.52 -14.94
CA VAL A 284 6.41 -10.50 -15.83
C VAL A 284 6.88 -11.93 -16.11
N ARG A 285 7.00 -12.78 -15.09
CA ARG A 285 7.35 -14.21 -15.28
C ARG A 285 6.38 -14.92 -16.20
N CYS A 286 5.07 -14.77 -15.99
CA CYS A 286 4.05 -15.37 -16.85
C CYS A 286 4.13 -14.85 -18.29
N HIS A 287 4.32 -13.53 -18.48
CA HIS A 287 4.45 -12.93 -19.79
C HIS A 287 5.69 -13.47 -20.56
N LEU A 288 6.84 -13.55 -19.90
CA LEU A 288 8.08 -14.04 -20.52
C LEU A 288 8.02 -15.54 -20.85
N SER A 289 7.26 -16.31 -20.05
CA SER A 289 7.01 -17.74 -20.30
C SER A 289 5.87 -18.00 -21.29
N GLY A 290 5.29 -16.97 -21.92
CA GLY A 290 4.20 -17.11 -22.88
C GLY A 290 2.85 -17.48 -22.28
N GLN A 291 2.70 -17.39 -20.95
CA GLN A 291 1.43 -17.66 -20.27
C GLN A 291 0.43 -16.51 -20.47
N THR A 292 -0.86 -16.86 -20.44
CA THR A 292 -1.94 -15.87 -20.63
C THR A 292 -2.17 -15.02 -19.37
N PRO A 293 -2.75 -13.80 -19.50
CA PRO A 293 -3.20 -13.03 -18.35
C PRO A 293 -4.19 -13.78 -17.45
N THR A 294 -5.06 -14.60 -18.03
CA THR A 294 -6.00 -15.44 -17.26
C THR A 294 -5.26 -16.42 -16.36
N ALA A 295 -4.24 -17.13 -16.86
CA ALA A 295 -3.43 -18.04 -16.06
C ALA A 295 -2.69 -17.30 -14.92
N TYR A 296 -2.14 -16.12 -15.20
CA TYR A 296 -1.54 -15.24 -14.21
C TYR A 296 -2.54 -14.85 -13.10
N HIS A 297 -3.73 -14.38 -13.48
CA HIS A 297 -4.72 -13.95 -12.49
C HIS A 297 -5.20 -15.09 -11.59
N HIS A 298 -5.38 -16.30 -12.13
CA HIS A 298 -5.71 -17.48 -11.33
C HIS A 298 -4.60 -17.81 -10.32
N ARG A 299 -3.34 -17.78 -10.75
CA ARG A 299 -2.20 -18.04 -9.88
C ARG A 299 -2.06 -16.98 -8.80
N LEU A 300 -2.11 -15.69 -9.17
CA LEU A 300 -2.05 -14.60 -8.21
C LEU A 300 -3.18 -14.70 -7.16
N ARG A 301 -4.39 -15.04 -7.61
CA ARG A 301 -5.51 -15.24 -6.69
C ARG A 301 -5.23 -16.33 -5.65
N ALA A 302 -4.59 -17.43 -6.04
CA ALA A 302 -4.18 -18.48 -5.10
C ALA A 302 -3.22 -17.95 -4.03
N ASP A 303 -2.28 -17.07 -4.43
CA ASP A 303 -1.28 -16.51 -3.53
C ASP A 303 -1.86 -15.47 -2.56
N VAL A 304 -2.83 -14.64 -3.01
CA VAL A 304 -3.30 -13.46 -2.25
C VAL A 304 -4.65 -13.64 -1.54
N ALA A 305 -5.46 -14.65 -1.91
CA ALA A 305 -6.83 -14.76 -1.38
C ALA A 305 -6.86 -15.01 0.13
N ALA A 306 -6.01 -15.91 0.63
CA ALA A 306 -5.98 -16.23 2.07
C ALA A 306 -5.51 -15.04 2.92
N PRO A 307 -4.39 -14.34 2.61
CA PRO A 307 -4.00 -13.11 3.29
C PRO A 307 -5.09 -12.03 3.28
N ILE A 308 -5.70 -11.76 2.13
CA ILE A 308 -6.74 -10.74 2.01
C ILE A 308 -7.96 -11.10 2.85
N ASN A 309 -8.42 -12.37 2.80
CA ASN A 309 -9.59 -12.81 3.59
C ASN A 309 -9.34 -12.70 5.09
N ARG A 310 -8.12 -13.04 5.58
CA ARG A 310 -7.74 -12.89 6.98
C ARG A 310 -7.70 -11.42 7.39
N ALA A 311 -7.12 -10.55 6.57
CA ALA A 311 -7.12 -9.12 6.82
C ALA A 311 -8.54 -8.55 6.81
N MET A 312 -9.42 -8.98 5.90
CA MET A 312 -10.83 -8.58 5.88
C MET A 312 -11.59 -9.05 7.13
N ALA A 313 -11.32 -10.25 7.63
CA ALA A 313 -11.92 -10.75 8.88
C ALA A 313 -11.52 -9.87 10.08
N LEU A 314 -10.21 -9.57 10.21
CA LEU A 314 -9.70 -8.68 11.25
C LEU A 314 -10.28 -7.26 11.11
N TYR A 315 -10.35 -6.73 9.90
CA TYR A 315 -10.94 -5.43 9.60
C TYR A 315 -12.41 -5.36 10.03
N ARG A 316 -13.23 -6.34 9.62
CA ARG A 316 -14.66 -6.40 9.96
C ARG A 316 -14.86 -6.51 11.47
N PHE A 317 -14.06 -7.30 12.16
CA PHE A 317 -14.09 -7.43 13.62
C PHE A 317 -13.73 -6.10 14.30
N GLY A 318 -12.65 -5.45 13.86
CA GLY A 318 -12.16 -4.18 14.41
C GLY A 318 -13.01 -2.94 14.08
N ARG A 319 -14.03 -3.06 13.21
CA ARG A 319 -14.95 -1.95 12.90
C ARG A 319 -15.87 -1.58 14.05
N SER A 320 -16.32 -2.57 14.79
CA SER A 320 -17.25 -2.39 15.89
C SER A 320 -16.53 -1.92 17.16
N ARG A 321 -17.23 -1.13 17.98
CA ARG A 321 -16.72 -0.70 19.28
C ARG A 321 -16.39 -1.90 20.19
N PHE A 322 -17.25 -2.92 20.15
CA PHE A 322 -17.03 -4.17 20.88
C PHE A 322 -15.77 -4.90 20.37
N GLY A 323 -15.63 -5.07 19.05
CA GLY A 323 -14.45 -5.72 18.45
C GLY A 323 -13.15 -5.00 18.78
N GLN A 324 -13.12 -3.65 18.75
CA GLN A 324 -11.95 -2.87 19.16
C GLN A 324 -11.62 -3.08 20.66
N MET A 325 -12.64 -3.14 21.52
CA MET A 325 -12.42 -3.41 22.96
C MET A 325 -11.89 -4.83 23.18
N ALA A 326 -12.47 -5.82 22.52
CA ALA A 326 -12.04 -7.21 22.60
C ALA A 326 -10.61 -7.40 22.07
N LEU A 327 -10.25 -6.73 20.94
CA LEU A 327 -8.88 -6.72 20.43
C LEU A 327 -7.91 -6.15 21.46
N MET A 328 -8.21 -4.97 22.03
CA MET A 328 -7.33 -4.34 23.02
C MET A 328 -7.14 -5.21 24.27
N GLN A 329 -8.19 -5.88 24.76
CA GLN A 329 -8.11 -6.76 25.91
C GLN A 329 -7.35 -8.06 25.61
N GLY A 330 -7.68 -8.72 24.50
CA GLY A 330 -7.02 -9.96 24.08
C GLY A 330 -5.52 -9.75 23.83
N LEU A 331 -5.15 -8.65 23.17
CA LEU A 331 -3.76 -8.32 22.88
C LEU A 331 -3.00 -7.84 24.13
N ALA A 332 -3.68 -7.24 25.10
CA ALA A 332 -3.07 -6.89 26.40
C ALA A 332 -2.70 -8.14 27.20
N LEU A 333 -3.54 -9.21 27.10
CA LEU A 333 -3.25 -10.50 27.73
C LEU A 333 -2.21 -11.31 26.97
N TRP A 334 -2.23 -11.24 25.61
CA TRP A 334 -1.31 -11.96 24.72
C TRP A 334 -0.77 -11.06 23.61
N PRO A 335 0.24 -10.22 23.88
CA PRO A 335 0.84 -9.33 22.86
C PRO A 335 1.37 -10.09 21.63
N GLY A 336 1.80 -11.35 21.81
CA GLY A 336 2.26 -12.21 20.74
C GLY A 336 1.21 -12.48 19.64
N LEU A 337 -0.08 -12.32 19.91
CA LEU A 337 -1.13 -12.42 18.88
C LEU A 337 -0.98 -11.35 17.78
N MET A 338 -0.41 -10.17 18.08
CA MET A 338 -0.10 -9.17 17.04
C MET A 338 0.93 -9.69 16.05
N ARG A 339 1.95 -10.40 16.52
CA ARG A 339 2.97 -11.04 15.65
C ARG A 339 2.33 -12.07 14.72
N HIS A 340 1.43 -12.91 15.27
CA HIS A 340 0.70 -13.91 14.47
C HIS A 340 -0.23 -13.23 13.46
N ALA A 341 -0.96 -12.19 13.85
CA ALA A 341 -1.82 -11.43 12.94
C ALA A 341 -0.99 -10.78 11.82
N ALA A 342 0.14 -10.15 12.15
CA ALA A 342 1.06 -9.56 11.19
C ALA A 342 1.65 -10.60 10.23
N ALA A 343 1.95 -11.81 10.68
CA ALA A 343 2.42 -12.90 9.82
C ALA A 343 1.28 -13.48 8.96
N ALA A 344 0.08 -13.63 9.51
CA ALA A 344 -1.04 -14.29 8.84
C ALA A 344 -1.63 -13.50 7.66
N THR A 345 -1.44 -12.19 7.60
CA THR A 345 -1.93 -11.33 6.50
C THR A 345 -0.96 -11.25 5.32
N ARG A 346 0.17 -11.97 5.36
CA ARG A 346 1.23 -11.89 4.34
C ARG A 346 1.14 -12.99 3.30
N ILE A 347 1.72 -12.73 2.13
CA ILE A 347 1.97 -13.76 1.12
C ILE A 347 3.03 -14.71 1.69
N ALA A 348 2.73 -16.01 1.69
CA ALA A 348 3.63 -17.02 2.22
C ALA A 348 4.96 -17.07 1.42
N GLU A 349 6.09 -17.25 2.11
CA GLU A 349 7.43 -17.31 1.46
C GLU A 349 7.52 -18.29 0.29
N PRO A 350 6.92 -19.50 0.34
CA PRO A 350 6.97 -20.41 -0.81
C PRO A 350 6.33 -19.86 -2.10
N ALA A 351 5.46 -18.85 -1.99
CA ALA A 351 4.86 -18.18 -3.14
C ALA A 351 5.74 -17.05 -3.70
N TRP A 352 6.80 -16.62 -2.98
CA TRP A 352 7.66 -15.55 -3.46
C TRP A 352 8.37 -15.94 -4.76
N ILE A 353 8.49 -14.98 -5.65
CA ILE A 353 9.21 -15.17 -6.90
C ILE A 353 10.69 -15.01 -6.61
N THR A 354 11.40 -16.13 -6.57
CA THR A 354 12.84 -16.19 -6.24
C THR A 354 13.71 -16.33 -7.49
N ASP A 355 13.16 -16.77 -8.62
CA ASP A 355 13.91 -16.89 -9.85
C ASP A 355 14.31 -15.51 -10.37
N ALA A 356 15.56 -15.37 -10.78
CA ALA A 356 15.95 -14.18 -11.52
C ALA A 356 15.08 -14.13 -12.79
N VAL A 357 14.29 -13.09 -12.92
CA VAL A 357 13.89 -12.63 -14.25
C VAL A 357 15.19 -12.06 -14.81
N ALA A 358 15.87 -12.91 -15.61
CA ALA A 358 17.19 -12.67 -16.13
C ALA A 358 17.27 -11.36 -16.89
#